data_54293a373e1a46047d77213846f2c7a4
#
_entry.id   54293a373e1a46047d77213846f2c7a4
#
_cell.length_a   1.000
_cell.length_b   1.000
_cell.length_c   1.000
_cell.angle_alpha   90.00
_cell.angle_beta   90.00
_cell.angle_gamma   90.00
#
_symmetry.space_group_name_H-M   'P 1'
#
loop_
_entity.id
_entity.type
_entity.pdbx_description
1 polymer ?
#
loop_
_entity_poly.entity_id
_entity_poly.type
_entity_poly.pdbx_seq_one_letter_code
_entity_poly.pdbx_strand_id
1 'polypeptide(L)'
;MQLKLEEADKRGAVSLEEAIARRESRRAFKRTKLIQKQLSQLLWAAGKAPSAGATYPLDLYVVIGQDCVEEVDAGVYHSAKGYLTLVRAGDMRSGLAVACLRQMFITEAPVSFVIAAEYERTTGVYGERGVRYVLMEVGHVAQNICLQCETLGLATVTIGAFDDGRVARVANLPGKHRPLYVMPVGVR
;
A
#
# COMPACT_ATOMS: atom_id res chain seq x y z
N MET A 1 -16.65 -7.73 -7.37
CA MET A 1 -15.56 -8.64 -7.82
C MET A 1 -14.60 -8.84 -6.64
N GLN A 2 -14.20 -10.07 -6.40
CA GLN A 2 -13.24 -10.41 -5.35
C GLN A 2 -12.16 -11.31 -5.96
N LEU A 3 -10.89 -10.96 -5.72
CA LEU A 3 -9.71 -11.67 -6.21
C LEU A 3 -9.01 -12.32 -5.02
N LYS A 4 -8.74 -13.61 -5.08
CA LYS A 4 -7.95 -14.32 -4.07
C LYS A 4 -6.47 -14.03 -4.29
N LEU A 5 -5.76 -13.64 -3.22
CA LEU A 5 -4.32 -13.44 -3.26
C LEU A 5 -3.59 -14.80 -3.35
N GLU A 6 -2.48 -14.81 -4.06
CA GLU A 6 -1.60 -15.96 -4.13
C GLU A 6 -0.86 -16.18 -2.79
N GLU A 7 -0.47 -17.42 -2.55
CA GLU A 7 0.34 -17.75 -1.37
C GLU A 7 1.71 -17.08 -1.47
N ALA A 8 2.14 -16.44 -0.37
CA ALA A 8 3.41 -15.72 -0.33
C ALA A 8 4.61 -16.67 -0.17
N ASP A 9 5.70 -16.35 -0.85
CA ASP A 9 6.97 -17.01 -0.67
C ASP A 9 7.62 -16.58 0.65
N LYS A 10 8.09 -17.55 1.42
CA LYS A 10 8.76 -17.34 2.71
C LYS A 10 10.28 -17.31 2.62
N ARG A 11 10.81 -17.55 1.41
CA ARG A 11 12.24 -17.52 1.09
C ARG A 11 12.43 -16.70 -0.18
N GLY A 12 13.40 -15.79 -0.16
CA GLY A 12 13.80 -14.96 -1.30
C GLY A 12 15.26 -15.18 -1.67
N ALA A 13 15.68 -14.68 -2.83
CA ALA A 13 17.07 -14.74 -3.30
C ALA A 13 17.94 -13.59 -2.74
N VAL A 14 17.33 -12.51 -2.25
CA VAL A 14 18.01 -11.32 -1.70
C VAL A 14 17.98 -11.39 -0.18
N SER A 15 19.13 -11.20 0.48
CA SER A 15 19.19 -11.19 1.94
C SER A 15 18.54 -9.94 2.54
N LEU A 16 18.20 -9.98 3.82
CA LEU A 16 17.64 -8.82 4.52
C LEU A 16 18.64 -7.65 4.55
N GLU A 17 19.91 -7.94 4.78
CA GLU A 17 21.01 -6.95 4.82
C GLU A 17 21.15 -6.25 3.47
N GLU A 18 21.08 -7.01 2.39
CA GLU A 18 21.14 -6.48 1.03
C GLU A 18 19.91 -5.62 0.70
N ALA A 19 18.71 -6.06 1.09
CA ALA A 19 17.48 -5.27 0.93
C ALA A 19 17.54 -3.95 1.71
N ILE A 20 18.05 -3.97 2.96
CA ILE A 20 18.25 -2.77 3.77
C ILE A 20 19.27 -1.82 3.12
N ALA A 21 20.41 -2.36 2.64
CA ALA A 21 21.47 -1.56 2.02
C ALA A 21 21.02 -0.89 0.72
N ARG A 22 20.18 -1.56 -0.08
CA ARG A 22 19.67 -1.05 -1.36
C ARG A 22 18.45 -0.14 -1.24
N ARG A 23 17.72 -0.22 -0.12
CA ARG A 23 16.49 0.53 0.05
C ARG A 23 16.72 2.04 -0.07
N GLU A 24 16.09 2.62 -1.05
CA GLU A 24 16.02 4.08 -1.23
C GLU A 24 14.64 4.48 -1.80
N SER A 25 14.27 5.76 -1.65
CA SER A 25 13.02 6.29 -2.21
C SER A 25 13.18 6.56 -3.70
N ARG A 26 12.44 5.80 -4.54
CA ARG A 26 12.47 5.93 -6.00
C ARG A 26 11.13 6.42 -6.51
N ARG A 27 11.18 7.36 -7.47
CA ARG A 27 10.01 8.04 -8.06
C ARG A 27 9.93 7.88 -9.58
N ALA A 28 10.75 7.00 -10.14
CA ALA A 28 10.73 6.64 -11.56
C ALA A 28 10.38 5.16 -11.68
N PHE A 29 9.49 4.84 -12.60
CA PHE A 29 8.97 3.49 -12.79
C PHE A 29 9.00 3.13 -14.28
N LYS A 30 9.40 1.91 -14.61
CA LYS A 30 9.25 1.36 -15.96
C LYS A 30 7.78 1.05 -16.24
N ARG A 31 7.36 1.24 -17.48
CA ARG A 31 6.01 0.86 -17.94
C ARG A 31 5.90 -0.65 -18.16
N THR A 32 6.01 -1.39 -17.07
CA THR A 32 5.94 -2.85 -17.06
C THR A 32 4.85 -3.26 -16.09
N LYS A 33 4.00 -4.19 -16.50
CA LYS A 33 2.94 -4.75 -15.63
C LYS A 33 3.59 -5.48 -14.45
N LEU A 34 2.92 -5.44 -13.32
CA LEU A 34 3.20 -6.36 -12.21
C LEU A 34 2.45 -7.67 -12.45
N ILE A 35 3.04 -8.77 -12.00
CA ILE A 35 2.32 -10.04 -11.89
C ILE A 35 1.54 -10.08 -10.56
N GLN A 36 0.46 -10.83 -10.52
CA GLN A 36 -0.38 -10.97 -9.33
C GLN A 36 0.41 -11.47 -8.11
N LYS A 37 1.38 -12.34 -8.32
CA LYS A 37 2.28 -12.85 -7.28
C LYS A 37 3.07 -11.74 -6.57
N GLN A 38 3.59 -10.75 -7.31
CA GLN A 38 4.30 -9.61 -6.70
C GLN A 38 3.38 -8.78 -5.82
N LEU A 39 2.15 -8.52 -6.28
CA LEU A 39 1.15 -7.79 -5.50
C LEU A 39 0.79 -8.56 -4.22
N SER A 40 0.56 -9.86 -4.33
CA SER A 40 0.26 -10.75 -3.20
C SER A 40 1.40 -10.76 -2.18
N GLN A 41 2.64 -10.82 -2.65
CA GLN A 41 3.83 -10.80 -1.79
C GLN A 41 3.98 -9.48 -1.02
N LEU A 42 3.72 -8.34 -1.66
CA LEU A 42 3.76 -7.02 -1.00
C LEU A 42 2.68 -6.89 0.08
N LEU A 43 1.46 -7.36 -0.19
CA LEU A 43 0.36 -7.35 0.77
C LEU A 43 0.62 -8.30 1.95
N TRP A 44 1.22 -9.46 1.70
CA TRP A 44 1.67 -10.37 2.76
C TRP A 44 2.71 -9.70 3.66
N ALA A 45 3.73 -9.06 3.09
CA ALA A 45 4.78 -8.37 3.84
C ALA A 45 4.21 -7.24 4.71
N ALA A 46 3.31 -6.43 4.15
CA ALA A 46 2.58 -5.38 4.87
C ALA A 46 1.86 -5.94 6.11
N GLY A 47 1.16 -7.08 5.96
CA GLY A 47 0.40 -7.73 7.03
C GLY A 47 1.26 -8.41 8.10
N LYS A 48 2.62 -8.36 8.01
CA LYS A 48 3.54 -8.91 9.01
C LYS A 48 4.10 -7.88 9.98
N ALA A 49 3.67 -6.62 9.89
CA ALA A 49 4.04 -5.60 10.87
C ALA A 49 3.45 -5.91 12.25
N PRO A 50 4.19 -5.62 13.34
CA PRO A 50 3.66 -5.75 14.69
C PRO A 50 2.59 -4.69 14.95
N SER A 51 1.55 -5.07 15.71
CA SER A 51 0.45 -4.18 16.10
C SER A 51 0.30 -4.13 17.62
N ALA A 52 0.12 -2.94 18.17
CA ALA A 52 -0.06 -2.74 19.60
C ALA A 52 -1.31 -3.48 20.11
N GLY A 53 -1.13 -4.39 21.06
CA GLY A 53 -2.22 -5.21 21.60
C GLY A 53 -2.98 -6.02 20.56
N ALA A 54 -2.37 -6.28 19.38
CA ALA A 54 -3.02 -6.94 18.25
C ALA A 54 -4.34 -6.26 17.82
N THR A 55 -4.40 -4.92 17.88
CA THR A 55 -5.60 -4.16 17.52
C THR A 55 -5.78 -3.97 16.02
N TYR A 56 -4.69 -4.09 15.23
CA TYR A 56 -4.65 -4.02 13.76
C TYR A 56 -5.50 -2.86 13.18
N PRO A 57 -5.14 -1.59 13.50
CA PRO A 57 -5.92 -0.43 13.09
C PRO A 57 -5.81 -0.11 11.60
N LEU A 58 -4.83 -0.71 10.88
CA LEU A 58 -4.51 -0.34 9.52
C LEU A 58 -5.25 -1.20 8.50
N ASP A 59 -5.78 -0.52 7.49
CA ASP A 59 -6.38 -1.12 6.30
C ASP A 59 -5.57 -0.72 5.06
N LEU A 60 -5.39 -1.67 4.14
CA LEU A 60 -4.66 -1.49 2.89
C LEU A 60 -5.61 -1.41 1.72
N TYR A 61 -5.50 -0.32 0.95
CA TYR A 61 -6.17 -0.16 -0.33
C TYR A 61 -5.13 -0.13 -1.44
N VAL A 62 -5.45 -0.74 -2.57
CA VAL A 62 -4.56 -0.78 -3.74
C VAL A 62 -5.26 -0.10 -4.91
N VAL A 63 -4.68 0.99 -5.38
CA VAL A 63 -5.08 1.67 -6.63
C VAL A 63 -4.30 1.02 -7.77
N ILE A 64 -4.99 0.37 -8.69
CA ILE A 64 -4.43 -0.37 -9.83
C ILE A 64 -4.78 0.40 -11.11
N GLY A 65 -3.76 0.68 -11.94
CA GLY A 65 -3.93 1.34 -13.22
C GLY A 65 -4.44 0.42 -14.32
N GLN A 66 -4.90 1.01 -15.43
CA GLN A 66 -5.36 0.25 -16.59
C GLN A 66 -4.23 -0.59 -17.17
N ASP A 67 -4.46 -1.89 -17.35
CA ASP A 67 -3.48 -2.87 -17.85
C ASP A 67 -2.15 -2.94 -17.09
N CYS A 68 -2.18 -2.63 -15.79
CA CYS A 68 -0.99 -2.50 -14.94
C CYS A 68 -0.66 -3.72 -14.08
N VAL A 69 -1.61 -4.62 -13.88
CA VAL A 69 -1.40 -5.91 -13.19
C VAL A 69 -2.01 -7.01 -14.06
N GLU A 70 -1.31 -8.13 -14.18
CA GLU A 70 -1.81 -9.28 -14.97
C GLU A 70 -3.13 -9.78 -14.39
N GLU A 71 -4.12 -10.00 -15.26
CA GLU A 71 -5.44 -10.54 -14.93
C GLU A 71 -6.23 -9.75 -13.87
N VAL A 72 -5.88 -8.48 -13.63
CA VAL A 72 -6.58 -7.63 -12.67
C VAL A 72 -7.01 -6.32 -13.34
N ASP A 73 -8.31 -6.05 -13.32
CA ASP A 73 -8.87 -4.82 -13.87
C ASP A 73 -8.43 -3.57 -13.08
N ALA A 74 -8.44 -2.42 -13.78
CA ALA A 74 -8.17 -1.14 -13.15
C ALA A 74 -9.24 -0.81 -12.09
N GLY A 75 -8.78 -0.36 -10.92
CA GLY A 75 -9.69 -0.01 -9.84
C GLY A 75 -8.99 0.27 -8.52
N VAL A 76 -9.80 0.53 -7.52
CA VAL A 76 -9.38 0.55 -6.13
C VAL A 76 -9.89 -0.71 -5.45
N TYR A 77 -8.99 -1.40 -4.77
CA TYR A 77 -9.27 -2.65 -4.08
C TYR A 77 -8.94 -2.53 -2.60
N HIS A 78 -9.83 -3.01 -1.73
CA HIS A 78 -9.54 -3.20 -0.32
C HIS A 78 -8.96 -4.59 -0.09
N SER A 79 -7.82 -4.66 0.61
CA SER A 79 -7.16 -5.92 0.96
C SER A 79 -7.58 -6.38 2.35
N ALA A 80 -8.22 -7.54 2.42
CA ALA A 80 -8.60 -8.16 3.69
C ALA A 80 -8.63 -9.70 3.58
N LYS A 81 -8.19 -10.38 4.62
CA LYS A 81 -8.32 -11.85 4.79
C LYS A 81 -7.84 -12.66 3.57
N GLY A 82 -6.76 -12.22 2.92
CA GLY A 82 -6.21 -12.92 1.74
C GLY A 82 -6.96 -12.66 0.43
N TYR A 83 -7.80 -11.63 0.39
CA TYR A 83 -8.54 -11.23 -0.81
C TYR A 83 -8.36 -9.73 -1.11
N LEU A 84 -8.47 -9.39 -2.38
CA LEU A 84 -8.70 -8.03 -2.87
C LEU A 84 -10.17 -7.91 -3.29
N THR A 85 -10.89 -6.99 -2.65
CA THR A 85 -12.29 -6.69 -2.98
C THR A 85 -12.35 -5.36 -3.71
N LEU A 86 -12.91 -5.33 -4.92
CA LEU A 86 -13.09 -4.08 -5.69
C LEU A 86 -14.07 -3.17 -4.95
N VAL A 87 -13.61 -1.95 -4.62
CA VAL A 87 -14.42 -0.91 -3.96
C VAL A 87 -14.73 0.26 -4.88
N ARG A 88 -13.96 0.42 -5.97
CA ARG A 88 -14.20 1.41 -7.02
C ARG A 88 -13.58 0.95 -8.34
N ALA A 89 -14.34 0.94 -9.41
CA ALA A 89 -13.86 0.61 -10.75
C ALA A 89 -13.21 1.81 -11.45
N GLY A 90 -12.27 1.51 -12.36
CA GLY A 90 -11.58 2.47 -13.22
C GLY A 90 -10.23 2.94 -12.68
N ASP A 91 -9.41 3.49 -13.57
CA ASP A 91 -8.05 3.97 -13.24
C ASP A 91 -8.11 5.29 -12.47
N MET A 92 -7.78 5.24 -11.18
CA MET A 92 -7.81 6.38 -10.26
C MET A 92 -6.42 7.03 -10.06
N ARG A 93 -5.37 6.60 -10.76
CA ARG A 93 -4.00 7.10 -10.54
C ARG A 93 -3.87 8.60 -10.75
N SER A 94 -4.50 9.16 -11.79
CA SER A 94 -4.47 10.61 -12.04
C SER A 94 -5.13 11.40 -10.92
N GLY A 95 -6.28 10.93 -10.42
CA GLY A 95 -6.94 11.53 -9.26
C GLY A 95 -6.08 11.45 -7.99
N LEU A 96 -5.40 10.30 -7.78
CA LEU A 96 -4.51 10.11 -6.66
C LEU A 96 -3.28 11.03 -6.74
N ALA A 97 -2.67 11.18 -7.91
CA ALA A 97 -1.53 12.08 -8.12
C ALA A 97 -1.90 13.54 -7.80
N VAL A 98 -3.09 13.98 -8.24
CA VAL A 98 -3.60 15.33 -7.90
C VAL A 98 -3.85 15.47 -6.40
N ALA A 99 -4.45 14.47 -5.76
CA ALA A 99 -4.66 14.45 -4.31
C ALA A 99 -3.34 14.50 -3.52
N CYS A 100 -2.29 13.89 -4.06
CA CYS A 100 -0.92 13.94 -3.53
C CYS A 100 -0.14 15.18 -4.01
N LEU A 101 -0.75 16.37 -3.99
CA LEU A 101 -0.13 17.65 -4.32
C LEU A 101 0.50 17.67 -5.71
N ARG A 102 -0.15 17.05 -6.70
CA ARG A 102 0.31 16.91 -8.09
C ARG A 102 1.64 16.19 -8.25
N GLN A 103 1.93 15.18 -7.42
CA GLN A 103 3.08 14.30 -7.61
C GLN A 103 2.83 13.33 -8.77
N MET A 104 3.07 13.81 -9.99
CA MET A 104 2.63 13.14 -11.23
C MET A 104 3.30 11.79 -11.49
N PHE A 105 4.46 11.50 -10.91
CA PHE A 105 5.10 10.19 -11.00
C PHE A 105 4.21 9.02 -10.46
N ILE A 106 3.18 9.35 -9.64
CA ILE A 106 2.19 8.36 -9.20
C ILE A 106 1.43 7.76 -10.38
N THR A 107 1.22 8.52 -11.46
CA THR A 107 0.53 8.03 -12.66
C THR A 107 1.37 7.03 -13.48
N GLU A 108 2.68 7.02 -13.27
CA GLU A 108 3.61 6.12 -13.94
C GLU A 108 3.71 4.75 -13.24
N ALA A 109 3.42 4.73 -11.93
CA ALA A 109 3.42 3.51 -11.14
C ALA A 109 2.23 2.62 -11.54
N PRO A 110 2.44 1.30 -11.79
CA PRO A 110 1.34 0.37 -12.07
C PRO A 110 0.35 0.26 -10.93
N VAL A 111 0.80 0.33 -9.68
CA VAL A 111 -0.06 0.30 -8.50
C VAL A 111 0.35 1.36 -7.49
N SER A 112 -0.58 1.75 -6.61
CA SER A 112 -0.28 2.56 -5.42
C SER A 112 -1.02 1.99 -4.22
N PHE A 113 -0.29 1.74 -3.13
CA PHE A 113 -0.91 1.41 -1.85
C PHE A 113 -1.37 2.70 -1.16
N VAL A 114 -2.57 2.69 -0.63
CA VAL A 114 -3.07 3.69 0.33
C VAL A 114 -3.22 2.98 1.67
N ILE A 115 -2.40 3.35 2.63
CA ILE A 115 -2.46 2.81 3.99
C ILE A 115 -3.34 3.75 4.79
N ALA A 116 -4.47 3.26 5.27
CA ALA A 116 -5.44 4.03 6.05
C ALA A 116 -5.64 3.42 7.43
N ALA A 117 -6.01 4.23 8.41
CA ALA A 117 -6.25 3.80 9.77
C ALA A 117 -7.69 4.02 10.21
N GLU A 118 -8.24 3.06 10.93
CA GLU A 118 -9.37 3.20 11.83
C GLU A 118 -8.83 3.32 13.25
N TYR A 119 -8.63 4.55 13.71
CA TYR A 119 -7.97 4.86 14.99
C TYR A 119 -8.68 4.22 16.19
N GLU A 120 -9.99 4.14 16.13
CA GLU A 120 -10.84 3.65 17.21
C GLU A 120 -10.52 2.22 17.62
N ARG A 121 -10.00 1.40 16.70
CA ARG A 121 -9.54 0.03 17.01
C ARG A 121 -8.45 0.02 18.08
N THR A 122 -7.56 1.02 18.07
CA THR A 122 -6.43 1.11 19.00
C THR A 122 -6.74 2.07 20.16
N THR A 123 -7.38 3.21 19.89
CA THR A 123 -7.72 4.18 20.94
C THR A 123 -8.79 3.65 21.88
N GLY A 124 -9.66 2.75 21.43
CA GLY A 124 -10.62 2.04 22.29
C GLY A 124 -9.96 1.20 23.40
N VAL A 125 -8.70 0.77 23.19
CA VAL A 125 -7.91 0.01 24.16
C VAL A 125 -6.96 0.91 24.95
N TYR A 126 -6.31 1.87 24.29
CA TYR A 126 -5.19 2.65 24.83
C TYR A 126 -5.50 4.14 25.05
N GLY A 127 -6.76 4.56 24.84
CA GLY A 127 -7.14 5.98 24.90
C GLY A 127 -6.34 6.80 23.88
N GLU A 128 -6.06 8.06 24.19
CA GLU A 128 -5.30 8.97 23.30
C GLU A 128 -3.89 8.47 22.97
N ARG A 129 -3.29 7.66 23.84
CA ARG A 129 -1.98 7.05 23.58
C ARG A 129 -2.00 6.15 22.33
N GLY A 130 -3.16 5.57 22.02
CA GLY A 130 -3.38 4.73 20.84
C GLY A 130 -3.07 5.44 19.53
N VAL A 131 -3.29 6.74 19.43
CA VAL A 131 -2.93 7.53 18.23
C VAL A 131 -1.46 7.38 17.89
N ARG A 132 -0.57 7.47 18.90
CA ARG A 132 0.87 7.30 18.70
C ARG A 132 1.23 5.89 18.22
N TYR A 133 0.54 4.87 18.75
CA TYR A 133 0.79 3.48 18.35
C TYR A 133 0.39 3.23 16.90
N VAL A 134 -0.73 3.79 16.45
CA VAL A 134 -1.15 3.73 15.03
C VAL A 134 -0.09 4.35 14.12
N LEU A 135 0.45 5.53 14.50
CA LEU A 135 1.49 6.20 13.71
C LEU A 135 2.82 5.43 13.68
N MET A 136 3.17 4.74 14.76
CA MET A 136 4.33 3.84 14.76
C MET A 136 4.10 2.62 13.84
N GLU A 137 2.92 2.02 13.91
CA GLU A 137 2.57 0.83 13.14
C GLU A 137 2.58 1.10 11.64
N VAL A 138 2.07 2.25 11.19
CA VAL A 138 2.10 2.59 9.75
C VAL A 138 3.53 2.68 9.21
N GLY A 139 4.49 3.13 10.02
CA GLY A 139 5.91 3.12 9.66
C GLY A 139 6.45 1.70 9.48
N HIS A 140 6.07 0.77 10.36
CA HIS A 140 6.47 -0.64 10.25
C HIS A 140 5.90 -1.29 8.98
N VAL A 141 4.62 -1.08 8.69
CA VAL A 141 3.96 -1.57 7.47
C VAL A 141 4.64 -1.02 6.22
N ALA A 142 4.88 0.30 6.18
CA ALA A 142 5.54 0.96 5.05
C ALA A 142 6.97 0.43 4.83
N GLN A 143 7.74 0.23 5.90
CA GLN A 143 9.09 -0.31 5.81
C GLN A 143 9.10 -1.76 5.30
N ASN A 144 8.15 -2.60 5.72
CA ASN A 144 8.01 -3.95 5.19
C ASN A 144 7.76 -3.95 3.67
N ILE A 145 6.88 -3.05 3.19
CA ILE A 145 6.63 -2.87 1.75
C ILE A 145 7.92 -2.43 1.04
N CYS A 146 8.65 -1.44 1.60
CA CYS A 146 9.90 -0.95 1.02
C CYS A 146 10.95 -2.07 0.86
N LEU A 147 11.17 -2.87 1.90
CA LEU A 147 12.14 -3.97 1.87
C LEU A 147 11.70 -5.08 0.90
N GLN A 148 10.40 -5.40 0.89
CA GLN A 148 9.87 -6.39 -0.06
C GLN A 148 9.98 -5.90 -1.51
N CYS A 149 9.84 -4.60 -1.79
CA CYS A 149 10.10 -4.04 -3.12
C CYS A 149 11.55 -4.31 -3.56
N GLU A 150 12.53 -4.11 -2.67
CA GLU A 150 13.94 -4.38 -3.00
C GLU A 150 14.18 -5.84 -3.40
N THR A 151 13.56 -6.79 -2.69
CA THR A 151 13.71 -8.23 -2.99
C THR A 151 13.02 -8.65 -4.28
N LEU A 152 12.01 -7.91 -4.73
CA LEU A 152 11.23 -8.16 -5.95
C LEU A 152 11.73 -7.37 -7.17
N GLY A 153 12.78 -6.56 -7.04
CA GLY A 153 13.26 -5.69 -8.13
C GLY A 153 12.30 -4.53 -8.43
N LEU A 154 11.49 -4.13 -7.45
CA LEU A 154 10.53 -3.04 -7.56
C LEU A 154 11.07 -1.75 -6.93
N ALA A 155 10.46 -0.64 -7.30
CA ALA A 155 10.71 0.70 -6.79
C ALA A 155 9.49 1.20 -6.00
N THR A 156 9.74 1.98 -4.94
CA THR A 156 8.67 2.65 -4.17
C THR A 156 9.19 3.88 -3.46
N VAL A 157 8.27 4.72 -3.02
CA VAL A 157 8.50 5.84 -2.11
C VAL A 157 7.30 6.00 -1.19
N THR A 158 7.56 6.38 0.07
CA THR A 158 6.51 6.69 1.04
C THR A 158 6.13 8.16 0.93
N ILE A 159 4.86 8.45 0.65
CA ILE A 159 4.31 9.80 0.50
C ILE A 159 3.40 10.07 1.69
N GLY A 160 3.74 11.09 2.50
CA GLY A 160 2.89 11.61 3.58
C GLY A 160 2.31 12.99 3.25
N ALA A 161 2.73 13.61 2.13
CA ALA A 161 2.27 14.94 1.73
C ALA A 161 1.13 14.84 0.72
N PHE A 162 -0.11 14.96 1.18
CA PHE A 162 -1.33 14.90 0.37
C PHE A 162 -2.51 15.59 1.08
N ASP A 163 -3.62 15.77 0.35
CA ASP A 163 -4.90 16.19 0.90
C ASP A 163 -5.68 14.93 1.34
N ASP A 164 -5.86 14.75 2.65
CA ASP A 164 -6.50 13.58 3.26
C ASP A 164 -7.90 13.33 2.70
N GLY A 165 -8.70 14.40 2.57
CA GLY A 165 -10.07 14.29 2.09
C GLY A 165 -10.14 13.89 0.62
N ARG A 166 -9.19 14.37 -0.21
CA ARG A 166 -9.11 13.97 -1.61
C ARG A 166 -8.62 12.53 -1.76
N VAL A 167 -7.59 12.12 -1.03
CA VAL A 167 -7.12 10.73 -1.04
C VAL A 167 -8.24 9.79 -0.58
N ALA A 168 -8.95 10.12 0.51
CA ALA A 168 -10.06 9.32 0.99
C ALA A 168 -11.17 9.16 -0.05
N ARG A 169 -11.53 10.23 -0.79
CA ARG A 169 -12.51 10.17 -1.87
C ARG A 169 -12.03 9.33 -3.06
N VAL A 170 -10.77 9.50 -3.47
CA VAL A 170 -10.18 8.74 -4.59
C VAL A 170 -10.12 7.25 -4.27
N ALA A 171 -9.64 6.91 -3.08
CA ALA A 171 -9.52 5.53 -2.61
C ALA A 171 -10.84 4.93 -2.11
N ASN A 172 -11.95 5.70 -2.14
CA ASN A 172 -13.27 5.28 -1.67
C ASN A 172 -13.22 4.73 -0.23
N LEU A 173 -12.51 5.44 0.66
CA LEU A 173 -12.35 5.03 2.05
C LEU A 173 -13.66 5.20 2.83
N PRO A 174 -14.02 4.26 3.73
CA PRO A 174 -15.08 4.47 4.72
C PRO A 174 -14.82 5.72 5.57
N GLY A 175 -15.88 6.39 6.02
CA GLY A 175 -15.77 7.68 6.73
C GLY A 175 -14.92 7.66 8.02
N LYS A 176 -14.72 6.49 8.62
CA LYS A 176 -13.87 6.27 9.80
C LYS A 176 -12.40 6.01 9.47
N HIS A 177 -12.06 5.73 8.22
CA HIS A 177 -10.68 5.50 7.79
C HIS A 177 -9.99 6.82 7.43
N ARG A 178 -8.78 7.01 7.94
CA ARG A 178 -7.92 8.17 7.66
C ARG A 178 -6.70 7.71 6.88
N PRO A 179 -6.41 8.26 5.68
CA PRO A 179 -5.20 7.92 4.94
C PRO A 179 -3.97 8.41 5.70
N LEU A 180 -2.92 7.59 5.78
CA LEU A 180 -1.68 7.91 6.46
C LEU A 180 -0.47 7.92 5.51
N TYR A 181 -0.43 6.99 4.55
CA TYR A 181 0.59 6.93 3.52
C TYR A 181 0.00 6.56 2.16
N VAL A 182 0.58 7.14 1.12
CA VAL A 182 0.44 6.68 -0.27
C VAL A 182 1.80 6.19 -0.74
N MET A 183 1.85 4.97 -1.28
CA MET A 183 3.08 4.33 -1.73
C MET A 183 2.91 3.82 -3.16
N PRO A 184 3.33 4.58 -4.18
CA PRO A 184 3.38 4.07 -5.56
C PRO A 184 4.46 3.00 -5.68
N VAL A 185 4.16 1.93 -6.39
CA VAL A 185 5.05 0.78 -6.61
C VAL A 185 5.06 0.40 -8.08
N GLY A 186 6.24 0.17 -8.62
CA GLY A 186 6.45 -0.27 -9.99
C GLY A 186 7.82 -0.89 -10.22
N VAL A 187 8.08 -1.37 -11.42
CA VAL A 187 9.39 -1.94 -11.81
C VAL A 187 10.41 -0.81 -11.92
N ARG A 188 11.63 -1.02 -11.40
CA ARG A 188 12.77 -0.09 -11.51
C ARG A 188 13.53 -0.23 -12.83
#